data_5346c54bc6f692d5d2c8548631eaced9
#
_entry.id   5346c54bc6f692d5d2c8548631eaced9
#
_cell.length_a   1.000
_cell.length_b   1.000
_cell.length_c   1.000
_cell.angle_alpha   90.00
_cell.angle_beta   90.00
_cell.angle_gamma   90.00
#
_symmetry.space_group_name_H-M   'P 1'
#
loop_
_entity.id
_entity.type
_entity.pdbx_description
1 polymer ?
#
loop_
_entity_poly.entity_id
_entity_poly.type
_entity_poly.pdbx_seq_one_letter_code
_entity_poly.pdbx_strand_id
1 'polypeptide(L)'
;MLKPVVLAAAFLSAFTYDAQARNHRHHYGHRAHAWCGSYLSSYLGKPDRRLALARAWAREGYNAGGPGIGVVVVWPHHVGVITGQAPNGQWIIHSGNDGGAVRTRPRSTAGAIAFRRV
;
A
#
# COMPACT_ATOMS: atom_id res chain seq x y z
N MET A 1 16.12 18.11 32.21
CA MET A 1 17.39 18.19 31.48
C MET A 1 17.72 16.96 30.62
N LEU A 2 16.83 16.02 30.48
CA LEU A 2 17.10 14.77 29.73
C LEU A 2 16.10 14.54 28.59
N LYS A 3 15.59 15.63 28.02
CA LYS A 3 14.45 15.58 27.12
C LYS A 3 14.69 15.50 25.62
N PRO A 4 15.91 15.62 25.06
CA PRO A 4 16.05 15.57 23.60
C PRO A 4 16.26 14.19 23.00
N VAL A 5 16.44 13.14 23.80
CA VAL A 5 16.84 11.83 23.29
C VAL A 5 15.69 11.04 22.64
N VAL A 6 14.45 11.36 23.02
CA VAL A 6 13.28 10.61 22.53
C VAL A 6 12.90 10.97 21.08
N LEU A 7 13.23 12.16 20.62
CA LEU A 7 12.95 12.62 19.27
C LEU A 7 13.85 11.98 18.21
N ALA A 8 15.06 11.57 18.57
CA ALA A 8 16.00 10.93 17.64
C ALA A 8 15.61 9.50 17.29
N ALA A 9 14.92 8.78 18.17
CA ALA A 9 14.48 7.41 17.91
C ALA A 9 13.33 7.33 16.90
N ALA A 10 12.45 8.34 16.87
CA ALA A 10 11.35 8.39 15.92
C ALA A 10 11.82 8.67 14.49
N PHE A 11 12.91 9.40 14.30
CA PHE A 11 13.51 9.66 13.00
C PHE A 11 14.18 8.41 12.39
N LEU A 12 14.81 7.58 13.22
CA LEU A 12 15.47 6.37 12.76
C LEU A 12 14.50 5.31 12.22
N SER A 13 13.30 5.23 12.76
CA SER A 13 12.30 4.27 12.27
C SER A 13 11.72 4.65 10.90
N ALA A 14 11.63 5.93 10.55
CA ALA A 14 11.20 6.36 9.22
C ALA A 14 12.23 6.02 8.13
N PHE A 15 13.50 6.08 8.44
CA PHE A 15 14.59 5.71 7.52
C PHE A 15 14.66 4.22 7.19
N THR A 16 14.33 3.37 8.16
CA THR A 16 14.35 1.91 7.95
C THR A 16 13.26 1.45 6.98
N TYR A 17 12.13 2.12 6.94
CA TYR A 17 11.07 1.81 5.98
C TYR A 17 11.48 2.08 4.54
N ASP A 18 12.14 3.17 4.27
CA ASP A 18 12.62 3.52 2.94
C ASP A 18 13.68 2.56 2.42
N ALA A 19 14.57 2.09 3.28
CA ALA A 19 15.60 1.14 2.90
C ALA A 19 15.02 -0.23 2.51
N GLN A 20 13.99 -0.69 3.21
CA GLN A 20 13.33 -1.95 2.89
C GLN A 20 12.53 -1.87 1.58
N ALA A 21 11.89 -0.75 1.30
CA ALA A 21 11.15 -0.54 0.07
C ALA A 21 12.06 -0.61 -1.17
N ARG A 22 13.29 -0.14 -1.07
CA ARG A 22 14.26 -0.16 -2.18
C ARG A 22 14.74 -1.56 -2.52
N ASN A 23 14.89 -2.44 -1.55
CA ASN A 23 15.41 -3.78 -1.75
C ASN A 23 14.43 -4.70 -2.50
N HIS A 24 13.15 -4.43 -2.44
CA HIS A 24 12.14 -5.21 -3.14
C HIS A 24 12.05 -4.89 -4.64
N ARG A 25 12.73 -3.86 -5.09
CA ARG A 25 12.66 -3.38 -6.47
C ARG A 25 13.18 -4.38 -7.50
N HIS A 26 14.15 -5.20 -7.13
CA HIS A 26 14.85 -6.10 -8.05
C HIS A 26 14.10 -7.41 -8.34
N HIS A 27 13.20 -7.81 -7.47
CA HIS A 27 12.55 -9.13 -7.58
C HIS A 27 11.36 -9.16 -8.54
N TYR A 28 10.83 -8.01 -8.91
CA TYR A 28 9.55 -7.92 -9.62
C TYR A 28 9.64 -7.19 -10.97
N GLY A 29 10.85 -6.88 -11.44
CA GLY A 29 11.06 -6.05 -12.63
C GLY A 29 10.46 -6.56 -13.93
N HIS A 30 10.26 -7.87 -14.05
CA HIS A 30 9.71 -8.48 -15.27
C HIS A 30 8.19 -8.64 -15.28
N ARG A 31 7.52 -8.35 -14.17
CA ARG A 31 6.07 -8.52 -14.04
C ARG A 31 5.41 -7.24 -13.54
N ALA A 32 5.82 -6.12 -14.10
CA ALA A 32 5.44 -4.79 -13.61
C ALA A 32 3.92 -4.58 -13.52
N HIS A 33 3.12 -5.23 -14.38
CA HIS A 33 1.68 -5.03 -14.41
C HIS A 33 0.90 -5.88 -13.41
N ALA A 34 1.50 -6.96 -12.92
CA ALA A 34 0.78 -7.94 -12.10
C ALA A 34 1.23 -7.96 -10.63
N TRP A 35 2.34 -7.32 -10.28
CA TRP A 35 2.88 -7.57 -8.96
C TRP A 35 2.28 -6.73 -7.82
N CYS A 36 1.60 -5.62 -8.12
CA CYS A 36 0.92 -4.86 -7.07
C CYS A 36 -0.17 -5.69 -6.39
N GLY A 37 -0.97 -6.42 -7.17
CA GLY A 37 -1.98 -7.33 -6.63
C GLY A 37 -1.38 -8.54 -5.94
N SER A 38 -0.36 -9.16 -6.54
CA SER A 38 0.36 -10.28 -5.93
C SER A 38 1.01 -9.90 -4.62
N TYR A 39 1.63 -8.73 -4.58
CA TYR A 39 2.24 -8.23 -3.36
C TYR A 39 1.20 -8.05 -2.25
N LEU A 40 0.09 -7.36 -2.56
CA LEU A 40 -0.96 -7.10 -1.57
C LEU A 40 -1.59 -8.39 -1.06
N SER A 41 -1.82 -9.35 -1.94
CA SER A 41 -2.33 -10.67 -1.59
C SER A 41 -1.44 -11.36 -0.54
N SER A 42 -0.14 -11.36 -0.75
CA SER A 42 0.82 -11.90 0.21
C SER A 42 0.88 -11.08 1.50
N TYR A 43 0.90 -9.76 1.37
CA TYR A 43 0.96 -8.86 2.52
C TYR A 43 -0.23 -9.05 3.46
N LEU A 44 -1.42 -9.24 2.91
CA LEU A 44 -2.64 -9.45 3.70
C LEU A 44 -2.82 -10.91 4.16
N GLY A 45 -1.86 -11.80 3.88
CA GLY A 45 -1.94 -13.19 4.29
C GLY A 45 -2.92 -14.04 3.49
N LYS A 46 -3.27 -13.60 2.29
CA LYS A 46 -4.21 -14.28 1.37
C LYS A 46 -3.58 -14.50 0.01
N PRO A 47 -2.49 -15.28 -0.11
CA PRO A 47 -1.85 -15.49 -1.41
C PRO A 47 -2.83 -16.16 -2.38
N ASP A 48 -3.13 -15.46 -3.47
CA ASP A 48 -4.11 -15.89 -4.46
C ASP A 48 -3.71 -15.35 -5.84
N ARG A 49 -3.49 -16.26 -6.79
CA ARG A 49 -3.09 -15.89 -8.15
C ARG A 49 -4.16 -15.08 -8.88
N ARG A 50 -5.43 -15.26 -8.55
CA ARG A 50 -6.53 -14.49 -9.14
C ARG A 50 -6.43 -13.01 -8.81
N LEU A 51 -5.72 -12.66 -7.74
CA LEU A 51 -5.55 -11.30 -7.24
C LEU A 51 -4.26 -10.63 -7.73
N ALA A 52 -3.58 -11.22 -8.68
CA ALA A 52 -2.33 -10.66 -9.21
C ALA A 52 -2.53 -9.29 -9.87
N LEU A 53 -3.62 -9.12 -10.60
CA LEU A 53 -3.96 -7.84 -11.24
C LEU A 53 -4.77 -6.96 -10.30
N ALA A 54 -4.49 -5.67 -10.32
CA ALA A 54 -5.17 -4.70 -9.47
C ALA A 54 -6.70 -4.78 -9.60
N ARG A 55 -7.23 -4.84 -10.82
CA ARG A 55 -8.67 -4.88 -11.08
C ARG A 55 -9.40 -6.05 -10.44
N ALA A 56 -8.73 -7.18 -10.26
CA ALA A 56 -9.35 -8.34 -9.64
C ALA A 56 -9.83 -8.05 -8.22
N TRP A 57 -9.19 -7.11 -7.54
CA TRP A 57 -9.56 -6.71 -6.18
C TRP A 57 -10.89 -5.96 -6.10
N ALA A 58 -11.37 -5.42 -7.22
CA ALA A 58 -12.64 -4.69 -7.23
C ALA A 58 -13.85 -5.54 -6.83
N ARG A 59 -13.70 -6.87 -6.87
CA ARG A 59 -14.75 -7.83 -6.50
C ARG A 59 -14.42 -8.62 -5.24
N GLU A 60 -13.30 -8.35 -4.62
CA GLU A 60 -12.85 -9.09 -3.44
C GLU A 60 -13.53 -8.55 -2.19
N GLY A 61 -13.84 -9.45 -1.24
CA GLY A 61 -14.49 -9.07 0.00
C GLY A 61 -15.84 -8.39 -0.21
N TYR A 62 -16.08 -7.30 0.49
CA TYR A 62 -17.30 -6.51 0.37
C TYR A 62 -17.01 -5.02 0.21
N ASN A 63 -18.00 -4.29 -0.30
CA ASN A 63 -17.88 -2.85 -0.53
C ASN A 63 -17.72 -2.12 0.81
N ALA A 64 -16.64 -1.36 0.92
CA ALA A 64 -16.37 -0.58 2.13
C ALA A 64 -17.15 0.76 2.17
N GLY A 65 -17.70 1.19 1.06
CA GLY A 65 -18.44 2.45 0.97
C GLY A 65 -17.58 3.69 0.82
N GLY A 66 -16.27 3.58 0.94
CA GLY A 66 -15.34 4.69 0.83
C GLY A 66 -14.01 4.37 1.52
N PRO A 67 -13.07 5.33 1.53
CA PRO A 67 -11.78 5.13 2.16
C PRO A 67 -11.89 5.07 3.69
N GLY A 68 -10.98 4.33 4.29
CA GLY A 68 -10.82 4.20 5.74
C GLY A 68 -9.65 3.29 6.05
N ILE A 69 -9.17 3.30 7.29
CA ILE A 69 -8.06 2.45 7.70
C ILE A 69 -8.47 0.97 7.56
N GLY A 70 -7.61 0.17 6.93
CA GLY A 70 -7.86 -1.23 6.62
C GLY A 70 -8.58 -1.47 5.30
N VAL A 71 -9.02 -0.42 4.61
CA VAL A 71 -9.71 -0.52 3.32
C VAL A 71 -8.71 -0.69 2.19
N VAL A 72 -8.99 -1.61 1.29
CA VAL A 72 -8.24 -1.77 0.04
C VAL A 72 -8.79 -0.79 -0.99
N VAL A 73 -7.91 0.02 -1.55
CA VAL A 73 -8.23 0.96 -2.63
C VAL A 73 -7.82 0.34 -3.95
N VAL A 74 -8.74 0.29 -4.89
CA VAL A 74 -8.53 -0.29 -6.20
C VAL A 74 -8.62 0.80 -7.27
N TRP A 75 -7.55 0.95 -8.04
CA TRP A 75 -7.52 1.74 -9.27
C TRP A 75 -7.45 0.79 -10.46
N PRO A 76 -7.67 1.27 -11.68
CA PRO A 76 -7.59 0.39 -12.86
C PRO A 76 -6.28 -0.39 -12.99
N HIS A 77 -5.16 0.20 -12.55
CA HIS A 77 -3.82 -0.38 -12.73
C HIS A 77 -3.00 -0.40 -11.44
N HIS A 78 -3.64 -0.16 -10.30
CA HIS A 78 -2.94 -0.17 -9.01
C HIS A 78 -3.89 -0.58 -7.90
N VAL A 79 -3.35 -1.20 -6.85
CA VAL A 79 -4.10 -1.57 -5.65
C VAL A 79 -3.21 -1.41 -4.43
N GLY A 80 -3.79 -0.97 -3.34
CA GLY A 80 -3.09 -0.82 -2.06
C GLY A 80 -4.05 -0.85 -0.89
N VAL A 81 -3.52 -0.90 0.31
CA VAL A 81 -4.30 -0.90 1.55
C VAL A 81 -4.02 0.38 2.34
N ILE A 82 -5.07 0.98 2.86
CA ILE A 82 -4.98 2.16 3.71
C ILE A 82 -4.52 1.73 5.11
N THR A 83 -3.42 2.29 5.56
CA THR A 83 -2.84 1.99 6.88
C THR A 83 -2.93 3.17 7.85
N GLY A 84 -3.27 4.35 7.38
CA GLY A 84 -3.37 5.54 8.20
C GLY A 84 -4.03 6.69 7.47
N GLN A 85 -4.28 7.75 8.21
CA GLN A 85 -4.85 8.98 7.68
C GLN A 85 -3.74 10.02 7.50
N ALA A 86 -3.80 10.78 6.41
CA ALA A 86 -2.86 11.84 6.09
C ALA A 86 -3.58 13.19 6.04
N PRO A 87 -2.86 14.33 6.12
CA PRO A 87 -3.45 15.64 5.93
C PRO A 87 -4.01 15.84 4.51
N ASN A 88 -4.82 16.88 4.33
CA ASN A 88 -5.32 17.33 3.03
C ASN A 88 -6.21 16.29 2.31
N GLY A 89 -6.94 15.48 3.06
CA GLY A 89 -7.85 14.49 2.49
C GLY A 89 -7.15 13.29 1.86
N GLN A 90 -5.85 13.15 2.08
CA GLN A 90 -5.09 12.00 1.63
C GLN A 90 -5.09 10.88 2.67
N TRP A 91 -4.67 9.70 2.25
CA TRP A 91 -4.56 8.52 3.08
C TRP A 91 -3.15 7.95 2.97
N ILE A 92 -2.66 7.38 4.06
CA ILE A 92 -1.41 6.61 4.02
C ILE A 92 -1.74 5.27 3.40
N ILE A 93 -1.12 4.96 2.27
CA ILE A 93 -1.39 3.75 1.50
C ILE A 93 -0.12 2.93 1.39
N HIS A 94 -0.23 1.66 1.72
CA HIS A 94 0.81 0.66 1.57
C HIS A 94 0.53 -0.17 0.33
N SER A 95 1.49 -0.22 -0.58
CA SER A 95 1.32 -0.94 -1.85
C SER A 95 2.65 -1.37 -2.46
N GLY A 96 2.60 -2.42 -3.26
CA GLY A 96 3.70 -2.85 -4.12
C GLY A 96 3.62 -2.20 -5.49
N ASN A 97 4.75 -2.11 -6.16
CA ASN A 97 4.88 -1.48 -7.48
C ASN A 97 4.35 -0.04 -7.51
N ASP A 98 4.61 0.69 -6.47
CA ASP A 98 4.35 2.12 -6.41
C ASP A 98 5.62 2.85 -6.85
N GLY A 99 5.67 3.24 -8.13
CA GLY A 99 6.90 3.74 -8.74
C GLY A 99 8.00 2.68 -8.83
N GLY A 100 7.62 1.39 -8.94
CA GLY A 100 8.55 0.27 -9.02
C GLY A 100 9.07 -0.24 -7.68
N ALA A 101 8.46 0.13 -6.57
CA ALA A 101 8.89 -0.30 -5.23
C ALA A 101 7.69 -0.53 -4.30
N VAL A 102 7.92 -1.24 -3.21
CA VAL A 102 6.99 -1.26 -2.08
C VAL A 102 7.10 0.08 -1.35
N ARG A 103 5.98 0.76 -1.16
CA ARG A 103 5.94 2.05 -0.47
C ARG A 103 4.76 2.15 0.48
N THR A 104 4.97 2.92 1.53
CA THR A 104 3.93 3.38 2.43
C THR A 104 3.98 4.90 2.43
N ARG A 105 3.00 5.55 1.83
CA ARG A 105 3.03 7.01 1.67
C ARG A 105 1.63 7.62 1.54
N PRO A 106 1.52 8.94 1.77
CA PRO A 106 0.28 9.66 1.50
C PRO A 106 -0.06 9.63 0.01
N ARG A 107 -1.32 9.33 -0.29
CA ARG A 107 -1.85 9.36 -1.65
C ARG A 107 -3.31 9.81 -1.64
N SER A 108 -3.71 10.46 -2.73
CA SER A 108 -5.12 10.67 -3.02
C SER A 108 -5.78 9.38 -3.47
N THR A 109 -7.05 9.20 -3.17
CA THR A 109 -7.85 8.10 -3.71
C THR A 109 -8.54 8.47 -5.02
N ALA A 110 -8.23 9.61 -5.60
CA ALA A 110 -8.82 10.03 -6.88
C ALA A 110 -8.59 8.97 -7.96
N GLY A 111 -9.63 8.71 -8.75
CA GLY A 111 -9.59 7.68 -9.79
C GLY A 111 -9.82 6.25 -9.30
N ALA A 112 -10.03 6.04 -8.03
CA ALA A 112 -10.35 4.72 -7.50
C ALA A 112 -11.66 4.20 -8.08
N ILE A 113 -11.68 2.92 -8.45
CA ILE A 113 -12.87 2.25 -8.98
C ILE A 113 -13.58 1.42 -7.92
N ALA A 114 -12.94 1.11 -6.80
CA ALA A 114 -13.54 0.37 -5.70
C ALA A 114 -12.81 0.62 -4.39
N PHE A 115 -13.56 0.49 -3.30
CA PHE A 115 -13.06 0.45 -1.92
C PHE A 115 -13.58 -0.84 -1.30
N ARG A 116 -12.68 -1.72 -0.88
CA ARG A 116 -13.04 -3.07 -0.44
C ARG A 116 -12.55 -3.37 0.96
N ARG A 117 -13.34 -4.12 1.72
CA ARG A 117 -12.87 -4.79 2.93
C ARG A 117 -12.72 -6.28 2.64
N VAL A 118 -11.54 -6.76 2.85
CA VAL A 118 -11.17 -8.13 2.47
C VAL A 118 -10.75 -8.96 3.68
#